data_deb96261577aea68257f886cb9314cd4
#
_entry.id   deb96261577aea68257f886cb9314cd4
#
_cell.length_a   1.000
_cell.length_b   1.000
_cell.length_c   1.000
_cell.angle_alpha   90.00
_cell.angle_beta   90.00
_cell.angle_gamma   90.00
#
_symmetry.space_group_name_H-M   'P 1'
#
loop_
_entity.id
_entity.type
_entity.pdbx_description
1 polymer ?
#
loop_
_entity_poly.entity_id
_entity_poly.type
_entity_poly.pdbx_seq_one_letter_code
_entity_poly.pdbx_strand_id
1 'polypeptide(L)'
;MAKKNKSEINNDRKIEELLIQVGLRIAKRGEGALFIVLGKKKKIEYKPLVSQQVPSFNIMKNPKLLESLALMDGAVIIDYMGMVKAYGVMIKSRRVFKNFGTRHSAAVSASKMGNTVLIVSEEDKKLRILKNGKIVMQIDALQKDVEKSVSRAVDLLESVGAGTLGTVGATILAPGLGITLLPGIVIFGSAYYLAKLMRKK
;
A
#
# COMPACT_ATOMS: atom_id res chain seq x y z
N MET A 1 -11.66 21.74 -1.72
CA MET A 1 -11.57 20.27 -1.74
C MET A 1 -12.93 19.69 -2.11
N ALA A 2 -13.06 19.00 -3.26
CA ALA A 2 -14.33 18.39 -3.65
C ALA A 2 -14.66 17.21 -2.72
N LYS A 3 -15.86 17.19 -2.13
CA LYS A 3 -16.35 16.06 -1.33
C LYS A 3 -16.41 14.82 -2.23
N LYS A 4 -15.68 13.77 -1.88
CA LYS A 4 -15.83 12.46 -2.55
C LYS A 4 -17.25 11.93 -2.33
N ASN A 5 -17.83 11.36 -3.37
CA ASN A 5 -19.15 10.74 -3.30
C ASN A 5 -19.05 9.41 -2.51
N LYS A 6 -20.08 9.03 -1.77
CA LYS A 6 -20.10 7.82 -0.92
C LYS A 6 -19.77 6.53 -1.70
N SER A 7 -20.16 6.47 -2.97
CA SER A 7 -19.82 5.34 -3.87
C SER A 7 -18.34 5.30 -4.24
N GLU A 8 -17.69 6.46 -4.42
CA GLU A 8 -16.26 6.56 -4.72
C GLU A 8 -15.41 6.10 -3.50
N ILE A 9 -15.80 6.53 -2.29
CA ILE A 9 -15.15 6.13 -1.04
C ILE A 9 -15.20 4.60 -0.89
N ASN A 10 -16.38 4.01 -1.11
CA ASN A 10 -16.56 2.56 -1.01
C ASN A 10 -15.72 1.78 -2.04
N ASN A 11 -15.53 2.33 -3.24
CA ASN A 11 -14.70 1.69 -4.27
C ASN A 11 -13.20 1.77 -3.92
N ASP A 12 -12.71 2.94 -3.50
CA ASP A 12 -11.32 3.12 -3.07
C ASP A 12 -10.98 2.14 -1.93
N ARG A 13 -11.88 2.01 -0.95
CA ARG A 13 -11.76 1.08 0.16
C ARG A 13 -11.60 -0.37 -0.31
N LYS A 14 -12.48 -0.84 -1.19
CA LYS A 14 -12.43 -2.20 -1.74
C LYS A 14 -11.13 -2.47 -2.49
N ILE A 15 -10.64 -1.49 -3.24
CA ILE A 15 -9.36 -1.57 -3.95
C ILE A 15 -8.22 -1.71 -2.93
N GLU A 16 -8.17 -0.85 -1.90
CA GLU A 16 -7.13 -0.89 -0.87
C GLU A 16 -7.17 -2.22 -0.08
N GLU A 17 -8.34 -2.70 0.33
CA GLU A 17 -8.51 -3.99 1.01
C GLU A 17 -7.98 -5.17 0.15
N LEU A 18 -8.37 -5.22 -1.11
CA LEU A 18 -7.91 -6.27 -2.02
C LEU A 18 -6.40 -6.22 -2.22
N LEU A 19 -5.83 -5.05 -2.44
CA LEU A 19 -4.39 -4.88 -2.63
C LEU A 19 -3.59 -5.27 -1.38
N ILE A 20 -4.10 -4.94 -0.18
CA ILE A 20 -3.49 -5.38 1.07
C ILE A 20 -3.53 -6.92 1.16
N GLN A 21 -4.67 -7.55 0.89
CA GLN A 21 -4.80 -9.01 0.92
C GLN A 21 -3.86 -9.69 -0.07
N VAL A 22 -3.79 -9.22 -1.31
CA VAL A 22 -2.85 -9.72 -2.33
C VAL A 22 -1.41 -9.51 -1.88
N GLY A 23 -1.08 -8.30 -1.41
CA GLY A 23 0.26 -7.97 -0.93
C GLY A 23 0.70 -8.82 0.26
N LEU A 24 -0.19 -9.13 1.21
CA LEU A 24 0.10 -10.01 2.35
C LEU A 24 0.43 -11.44 1.87
N ARG A 25 -0.30 -11.97 0.88
CA ARG A 25 0.01 -13.30 0.33
C ARG A 25 1.38 -13.31 -0.36
N ILE A 26 1.69 -12.27 -1.14
CA ILE A 26 3.00 -12.13 -1.80
C ILE A 26 4.11 -12.03 -0.76
N ALA A 27 3.96 -11.18 0.26
CA ALA A 27 4.95 -11.01 1.33
C ALA A 27 5.21 -12.30 2.12
N LYS A 28 4.16 -13.08 2.42
CA LYS A 28 4.28 -14.37 3.11
C LYS A 28 5.08 -15.41 2.31
N ARG A 29 5.05 -15.33 0.97
CA ARG A 29 5.88 -16.17 0.10
C ARG A 29 7.32 -15.69 -0.02
N GLY A 30 7.62 -14.53 0.55
CA GLY A 30 8.95 -13.95 0.45
C GLY A 30 9.21 -13.22 -0.85
N GLU A 31 8.16 -12.83 -1.55
CA GLU A 31 8.21 -12.13 -2.81
C GLU A 31 7.98 -10.63 -2.64
N GLY A 32 8.46 -9.83 -3.60
CA GLY A 32 8.26 -8.39 -3.64
C GLY A 32 7.28 -7.96 -4.72
N ALA A 33 6.53 -6.87 -4.48
CA ALA A 33 5.62 -6.32 -5.48
C ALA A 33 5.49 -4.80 -5.33
N LEU A 34 5.07 -4.14 -6.41
CA LEU A 34 4.77 -2.71 -6.42
C LEU A 34 3.45 -2.46 -7.16
N PHE A 35 2.46 -1.94 -6.43
CA PHE A 35 1.17 -1.53 -6.96
C PHE A 35 1.05 -0.02 -6.91
N ILE A 36 0.56 0.58 -7.99
CA ILE A 36 0.32 2.02 -8.09
C ILE A 36 -1.14 2.22 -8.49
N VAL A 37 -1.94 2.76 -7.58
CA VAL A 37 -3.32 3.14 -7.83
C VAL A 37 -3.34 4.61 -8.21
N LEU A 38 -3.70 4.88 -9.46
CA LEU A 38 -3.77 6.25 -9.98
C LEU A 38 -4.91 7.00 -9.31
N GLY A 39 -4.62 8.20 -8.83
CA GLY A 39 -5.65 9.14 -8.42
C GLY A 39 -6.51 9.56 -9.61
N LYS A 40 -7.72 10.05 -9.32
CA LYS A 40 -8.63 10.56 -10.35
C LYS A 40 -7.94 11.62 -11.22
N LYS A 41 -7.98 11.45 -12.53
CA LYS A 41 -7.31 12.33 -13.53
C LYS A 41 -5.77 12.37 -13.41
N LYS A 42 -5.14 11.46 -12.64
CA LYS A 42 -3.69 11.37 -12.56
C LYS A 42 -3.13 10.43 -13.64
N LYS A 43 -1.92 10.75 -14.08
CA LYS A 43 -1.13 9.94 -15.01
C LYS A 43 0.26 9.74 -14.43
N ILE A 44 0.92 8.67 -14.83
CA ILE A 44 2.30 8.39 -14.45
C ILE A 44 3.08 7.98 -15.70
N GLU A 45 4.32 8.44 -15.83
CA GLU A 45 5.20 8.03 -16.91
C GLU A 45 5.91 6.73 -16.55
N TYR A 46 5.87 5.77 -17.44
CA TYR A 46 6.48 4.46 -17.25
C TYR A 46 7.07 3.93 -18.57
N LYS A 47 7.93 2.93 -18.46
CA LYS A 47 8.47 2.14 -19.57
C LYS A 47 8.10 0.68 -19.33
N PRO A 48 7.41 -0.01 -20.25
CA PRO A 48 7.19 -1.44 -20.16
C PRO A 48 8.51 -2.21 -20.15
N LEU A 49 8.64 -3.17 -19.24
CA LEU A 49 9.74 -4.13 -19.16
C LEU A 49 9.35 -5.45 -19.86
N VAL A 50 8.05 -5.71 -19.95
CA VAL A 50 7.47 -6.90 -20.57
C VAL A 50 6.39 -6.51 -21.58
N SER A 51 6.10 -7.42 -22.51
CA SER A 51 5.02 -7.22 -23.48
C SER A 51 3.67 -7.16 -22.78
N GLN A 52 2.85 -6.19 -23.15
CA GLN A 52 1.52 -5.93 -22.53
C GLN A 52 0.44 -6.75 -23.25
N GLN A 53 0.51 -8.08 -23.15
CA GLN A 53 -0.40 -9.01 -23.86
C GLN A 53 -1.73 -9.24 -23.12
N VAL A 54 -1.76 -9.06 -21.78
CA VAL A 54 -2.99 -9.23 -21.00
C VAL A 54 -3.87 -7.99 -21.16
N PRO A 55 -5.11 -8.12 -21.65
CA PRO A 55 -6.02 -7.00 -21.73
C PRO A 55 -6.32 -6.37 -20.37
N SER A 56 -6.71 -5.10 -20.37
CA SER A 56 -7.13 -4.41 -19.15
C SER A 56 -8.30 -5.15 -18.49
N PHE A 57 -8.21 -5.43 -17.20
CA PHE A 57 -9.22 -6.13 -16.42
C PHE A 57 -9.44 -5.48 -15.05
N ASN A 58 -10.61 -5.73 -14.46
CA ASN A 58 -10.90 -5.28 -13.11
C ASN A 58 -10.31 -6.24 -12.07
N ILE A 59 -9.51 -5.71 -11.14
CA ILE A 59 -8.83 -6.48 -10.10
C ILE A 59 -9.78 -7.22 -9.17
N MET A 60 -10.98 -6.68 -8.93
CA MET A 60 -11.99 -7.32 -8.09
C MET A 60 -12.52 -8.62 -8.70
N LYS A 61 -12.56 -8.70 -10.03
CA LYS A 61 -13.02 -9.88 -10.75
C LYS A 61 -11.93 -10.94 -10.90
N ASN A 62 -10.65 -10.52 -10.95
CA ASN A 62 -9.53 -11.40 -11.24
C ASN A 62 -8.33 -11.17 -10.28
N PRO A 63 -8.52 -11.36 -8.96
CA PRO A 63 -7.45 -11.12 -7.97
C PRO A 63 -6.24 -12.05 -8.13
N LYS A 64 -6.45 -13.29 -8.59
CA LYS A 64 -5.35 -14.23 -8.85
C LYS A 64 -4.49 -13.80 -10.04
N LEU A 65 -5.12 -13.27 -11.10
CA LEU A 65 -4.38 -12.73 -12.25
C LEU A 65 -3.56 -11.50 -11.83
N LEU A 66 -4.15 -10.60 -11.03
CA LEU A 66 -3.41 -9.47 -10.45
C LEU A 66 -2.17 -9.94 -9.69
N GLU A 67 -2.33 -10.96 -8.83
CA GLU A 67 -1.24 -11.52 -8.03
C GLU A 67 -0.12 -12.06 -8.92
N SER A 68 -0.47 -12.81 -9.97
CA SER A 68 0.52 -13.34 -10.94
C SER A 68 1.27 -12.23 -11.68
N LEU A 69 0.57 -11.18 -12.11
CA LEU A 69 1.21 -10.04 -12.79
C LEU A 69 2.08 -9.22 -11.86
N ALA A 70 1.75 -9.16 -10.57
CA ALA A 70 2.50 -8.42 -9.57
C ALA A 70 3.86 -9.06 -9.22
N LEU A 71 4.04 -10.34 -9.51
CA LEU A 71 5.30 -11.07 -9.34
C LEU A 71 6.28 -10.82 -10.48
N MET A 72 5.82 -10.23 -11.59
CA MET A 72 6.72 -9.81 -12.66
C MET A 72 7.59 -8.65 -12.19
N ASP A 73 8.78 -8.51 -12.77
CA ASP A 73 9.62 -7.35 -12.47
C ASP A 73 8.93 -6.05 -12.89
N GLY A 74 9.08 -5.03 -12.03
CA GLY A 74 8.44 -3.73 -12.21
C GLY A 74 7.20 -3.50 -11.35
N ALA A 75 6.32 -2.63 -11.81
CA ALA A 75 5.11 -2.23 -11.12
C ALA A 75 3.85 -2.64 -11.88
N VAL A 76 2.74 -2.80 -11.14
CA VAL A 76 1.39 -2.88 -11.70
C VAL A 76 0.70 -1.53 -11.51
N ILE A 77 0.20 -0.95 -12.60
CA ILE A 77 -0.55 0.31 -12.60
C ILE A 77 -2.04 0.00 -12.70
N ILE A 78 -2.80 0.53 -11.75
CA ILE A 78 -4.24 0.33 -11.60
C ILE A 78 -4.89 1.71 -11.58
N ASP A 79 -6.02 1.89 -12.25
CA ASP A 79 -6.74 3.16 -12.16
C ASP A 79 -7.65 3.22 -10.90
N TYR A 80 -8.23 4.39 -10.65
CA TYR A 80 -9.13 4.64 -9.52
C TYR A 80 -10.43 3.80 -9.55
N MET A 81 -10.74 3.14 -10.66
CA MET A 81 -11.86 2.20 -10.81
C MET A 81 -11.47 0.74 -10.58
N GLY A 82 -10.19 0.47 -10.33
CA GLY A 82 -9.67 -0.88 -10.16
C GLY A 82 -9.35 -1.59 -11.47
N MET A 83 -9.20 -0.87 -12.58
CA MET A 83 -8.77 -1.45 -13.85
C MET A 83 -7.25 -1.45 -13.97
N VAL A 84 -6.66 -2.60 -14.27
CA VAL A 84 -5.24 -2.71 -14.58
C VAL A 84 -4.97 -2.01 -15.91
N LYS A 85 -4.06 -1.04 -15.91
CA LYS A 85 -3.66 -0.26 -17.09
C LYS A 85 -2.35 -0.73 -17.69
N ALA A 86 -1.42 -1.18 -16.85
CA ALA A 86 -0.14 -1.72 -17.26
C ALA A 86 0.44 -2.59 -16.13
N TYR A 87 1.33 -3.50 -16.48
CA TYR A 87 2.03 -4.38 -15.56
C TYR A 87 3.48 -4.60 -16.02
N GLY A 88 4.35 -5.05 -15.11
CA GLY A 88 5.75 -5.23 -15.44
C GLY A 88 6.35 -3.95 -16.03
N VAL A 89 6.17 -2.81 -15.36
CA VAL A 89 6.61 -1.52 -15.85
C VAL A 89 7.60 -0.86 -14.90
N MET A 90 8.61 -0.22 -15.48
CA MET A 90 9.53 0.64 -14.76
C MET A 90 8.98 2.06 -14.69
N ILE A 91 8.86 2.61 -13.48
CA ILE A 91 8.42 3.98 -13.27
C ILE A 91 9.59 4.93 -13.51
N LYS A 92 9.38 5.94 -14.33
CA LYS A 92 10.35 7.01 -14.53
C LYS A 92 10.44 7.86 -13.27
N SER A 93 11.43 7.58 -12.43
CA SER A 93 11.70 8.36 -11.22
C SER A 93 12.73 9.44 -11.54
N ARG A 94 12.42 10.70 -11.19
CA ARG A 94 13.36 11.83 -11.35
C ARG A 94 14.45 11.86 -10.27
N ARG A 95 14.31 11.07 -9.21
CA ARG A 95 15.26 11.03 -8.08
C ARG A 95 15.45 9.61 -7.58
N VAL A 96 16.69 9.19 -7.47
CA VAL A 96 17.07 8.00 -6.73
C VAL A 96 17.30 8.43 -5.28
N PHE A 97 16.60 7.82 -4.35
CA PHE A 97 16.81 8.09 -2.93
C PHE A 97 17.97 7.21 -2.44
N LYS A 98 19.06 7.84 -1.98
CA LYS A 98 20.15 7.15 -1.29
C LYS A 98 19.54 6.38 -0.11
N ASN A 99 19.88 5.14 0.08
CA ASN A 99 19.36 4.22 1.12
C ASN A 99 18.01 3.55 0.83
N PHE A 100 17.43 3.70 -0.37
CA PHE A 100 16.24 2.96 -0.78
C PHE A 100 16.52 2.20 -2.07
N GLY A 101 16.08 0.95 -2.12
CA GLY A 101 16.11 0.18 -3.37
C GLY A 101 15.26 0.84 -4.48
N THR A 102 15.44 0.40 -5.70
CA THR A 102 14.77 0.97 -6.90
C THR A 102 13.25 1.01 -6.76
N ARG A 103 12.64 -0.07 -6.22
CA ARG A 103 11.19 -0.15 -5.98
C ARG A 103 10.71 0.90 -4.97
N HIS A 104 11.46 1.13 -3.88
CA HIS A 104 11.12 2.15 -2.88
C HIS A 104 11.23 3.57 -3.46
N SER A 105 12.26 3.85 -4.24
CA SER A 105 12.43 5.14 -4.91
C SER A 105 11.29 5.42 -5.91
N ALA A 106 10.89 4.41 -6.67
CA ALA A 106 9.73 4.47 -7.57
C ALA A 106 8.43 4.71 -6.79
N ALA A 107 8.23 4.00 -5.66
CA ALA A 107 7.05 4.14 -4.81
C ALA A 107 6.91 5.55 -4.24
N VAL A 108 7.98 6.11 -3.67
CA VAL A 108 7.97 7.49 -3.15
C VAL A 108 7.68 8.50 -4.26
N SER A 109 8.31 8.35 -5.43
CA SER A 109 8.10 9.25 -6.57
C SER A 109 6.66 9.20 -7.07
N ALA A 110 6.11 8.00 -7.26
CA ALA A 110 4.74 7.81 -7.72
C ALA A 110 3.72 8.38 -6.71
N SER A 111 3.94 8.18 -5.41
CA SER A 111 3.03 8.66 -4.38
C SER A 111 3.03 10.20 -4.23
N LYS A 112 4.17 10.88 -4.48
CA LYS A 112 4.25 12.35 -4.52
C LYS A 112 3.40 12.96 -5.63
N MET A 113 3.10 12.20 -6.68
CA MET A 113 2.25 12.63 -7.80
C MET A 113 0.75 12.54 -7.46
N GLY A 114 0.38 12.22 -6.22
CA GLY A 114 -1.00 12.09 -5.74
C GLY A 114 -1.62 10.74 -6.04
N ASN A 115 -0.80 9.71 -6.23
CA ASN A 115 -1.22 8.32 -6.36
C ASN A 115 -1.12 7.60 -5.00
N THR A 116 -1.93 6.58 -4.77
CA THR A 116 -1.74 5.64 -3.66
C THR A 116 -0.80 4.53 -4.13
N VAL A 117 0.24 4.26 -3.37
CA VAL A 117 1.23 3.25 -3.72
C VAL A 117 1.34 2.22 -2.61
N LEU A 118 1.33 0.94 -2.99
CA LEU A 118 1.52 -0.17 -2.09
C LEU A 118 2.75 -0.95 -2.53
N ILE A 119 3.73 -1.04 -1.65
CA ILE A 119 4.97 -1.78 -1.86
C ILE A 119 5.05 -2.96 -0.91
N VAL A 120 5.39 -4.12 -1.45
CA VAL A 120 5.69 -5.35 -0.71
C VAL A 120 7.19 -5.55 -0.75
N SER A 121 7.80 -5.63 0.41
CA SER A 121 9.23 -5.89 0.57
C SER A 121 9.46 -7.38 0.77
N GLU A 122 10.32 -7.96 -0.05
CA GLU A 122 10.76 -9.34 0.07
C GLU A 122 11.74 -9.54 1.26
N GLU A 123 12.51 -8.50 1.60
CA GLU A 123 13.54 -8.57 2.63
C GLU A 123 12.97 -8.65 4.05
N ASP A 124 12.07 -7.71 4.40
CA ASP A 124 11.52 -7.58 5.75
C ASP A 124 10.08 -8.09 5.88
N LYS A 125 9.52 -8.68 4.81
CA LYS A 125 8.15 -9.23 4.74
C LYS A 125 7.08 -8.21 5.15
N LYS A 126 7.33 -6.94 4.87
CA LYS A 126 6.43 -5.84 5.22
C LYS A 126 5.78 -5.26 3.98
N LEU A 127 4.54 -4.91 4.17
CA LEU A 127 3.74 -4.18 3.22
C LEU A 127 3.62 -2.73 3.67
N ARG A 128 3.91 -1.79 2.78
CA ARG A 128 3.84 -0.36 3.08
C ARG A 128 2.93 0.35 2.11
N ILE A 129 2.07 1.21 2.64
CA ILE A 129 1.22 2.09 1.84
C ILE A 129 1.79 3.50 1.91
N LEU A 130 1.98 4.10 0.74
CA LEU A 130 2.50 5.45 0.60
C LEU A 130 1.43 6.35 -0.02
N LYS A 131 1.24 7.53 0.58
CA LYS A 131 0.41 8.63 0.04
C LYS A 131 1.21 9.93 0.19
N ASN A 132 1.21 10.79 -0.81
CA ASN A 132 1.89 12.09 -0.80
C ASN A 132 3.40 12.02 -0.45
N GLY A 133 4.08 10.97 -0.90
CA GLY A 133 5.51 10.76 -0.67
C GLY A 133 5.90 10.27 0.72
N LYS A 134 4.93 9.93 1.56
CA LYS A 134 5.15 9.43 2.93
C LYS A 134 4.53 8.05 3.10
N ILE A 135 5.17 7.22 3.91
CA ILE A 135 4.56 5.96 4.38
C ILE A 135 3.46 6.35 5.38
N VAL A 136 2.23 5.96 5.08
CA VAL A 136 1.05 6.21 5.94
C VAL A 136 0.63 4.96 6.71
N MET A 137 1.02 3.78 6.23
CA MET A 137 0.74 2.51 6.88
C MET A 137 1.86 1.52 6.63
N GLN A 138 2.17 0.70 7.62
CA GLN A 138 3.05 -0.44 7.51
C GLN A 138 2.42 -1.66 8.16
N ILE A 139 2.44 -2.80 7.49
CA ILE A 139 1.86 -4.05 7.93
C ILE A 139 2.96 -5.12 7.92
N ASP A 140 3.11 -5.85 9.01
CA ASP A 140 3.99 -7.01 9.09
C ASP A 140 3.19 -8.24 8.64
N ALA A 141 3.59 -8.86 7.52
CA ALA A 141 2.89 -9.99 6.95
C ALA A 141 3.04 -11.28 7.77
N LEU A 142 4.06 -11.37 8.61
CA LEU A 142 4.30 -12.54 9.46
C LEU A 142 3.49 -12.52 10.77
N GLN A 143 2.82 -11.40 11.07
CA GLN A 143 1.98 -11.30 12.24
C GLN A 143 0.79 -12.26 12.15
N LYS A 144 0.56 -13.00 13.24
CA LYS A 144 -0.60 -13.90 13.35
C LYS A 144 -1.91 -13.12 13.17
N ASP A 145 -2.83 -13.69 12.41
CA ASP A 145 -4.17 -13.12 12.18
C ASP A 145 -4.22 -11.74 11.50
N VAL A 146 -3.10 -11.27 10.91
CA VAL A 146 -3.04 -9.97 10.23
C VAL A 146 -4.10 -9.85 9.12
N GLU A 147 -4.43 -10.94 8.44
CA GLU A 147 -5.44 -10.95 7.37
C GLU A 147 -6.84 -10.60 7.88
N LYS A 148 -7.18 -11.02 9.11
CA LYS A 148 -8.47 -10.68 9.75
C LYS A 148 -8.59 -9.20 10.09
N SER A 149 -7.47 -8.50 10.12
CA SER A 149 -7.39 -7.09 10.51
C SER A 149 -7.42 -6.14 9.31
N VAL A 150 -7.46 -6.64 8.06
CA VAL A 150 -7.35 -5.82 6.83
C VAL A 150 -8.43 -4.76 6.76
N SER A 151 -9.71 -5.10 6.97
CA SER A 151 -10.80 -4.12 6.90
C SER A 151 -10.65 -3.01 7.95
N ARG A 152 -10.21 -3.35 9.17
CA ARG A 152 -9.93 -2.35 10.22
C ARG A 152 -8.71 -1.50 9.89
N ALA A 153 -7.72 -2.07 9.22
CA ALA A 153 -6.56 -1.34 8.73
C ALA A 153 -6.98 -0.25 7.74
N VAL A 154 -7.87 -0.59 6.82
CA VAL A 154 -8.39 0.36 5.82
C VAL A 154 -9.27 1.42 6.48
N ASP A 155 -10.13 1.06 7.44
CA ASP A 155 -10.92 2.03 8.22
C ASP A 155 -10.02 3.08 8.90
N LEU A 156 -8.92 2.64 9.50
CA LEU A 156 -7.94 3.55 10.11
C LEU A 156 -7.23 4.42 9.06
N LEU A 157 -6.88 3.85 7.90
CA LEU A 157 -6.24 4.60 6.81
C LEU A 157 -7.15 5.71 6.27
N GLU A 158 -8.45 5.45 6.18
CA GLU A 158 -9.45 6.45 5.79
C GLU A 158 -9.61 7.54 6.86
N SER A 159 -9.68 7.17 8.13
CA SER A 159 -9.83 8.12 9.23
C SER A 159 -8.61 9.06 9.34
N VAL A 160 -7.42 8.55 9.12
CA VAL A 160 -6.17 9.32 9.09
C VAL A 160 -6.10 10.23 7.87
N GLY A 161 -6.66 9.80 6.74
CA GLY A 161 -6.72 10.60 5.49
C GLY A 161 -7.79 11.71 5.49
N ALA A 162 -8.82 11.58 6.32
CA ALA A 162 -9.97 12.51 6.34
C ALA A 162 -9.84 13.68 7.34
N GLY A 163 -8.93 13.61 8.29
CA GLY A 163 -8.83 14.64 9.33
C GLY A 163 -7.45 14.77 9.93
N THR A 164 -6.95 15.97 9.92
CA THR A 164 -6.07 16.57 10.91
C THR A 164 -5.12 15.62 11.66
N LEU A 165 -4.06 15.19 11.00
CA LEU A 165 -2.88 14.61 11.67
C LEU A 165 -2.13 15.65 12.54
N GLY A 166 -2.77 16.77 12.86
CA GLY A 166 -2.13 17.89 13.60
C GLY A 166 -2.06 17.72 15.10
N THR A 167 -2.81 16.78 15.71
CA THR A 167 -2.94 16.80 17.17
C THR A 167 -3.06 15.44 17.86
N VAL A 168 -2.89 14.31 17.18
CA VAL A 168 -2.96 13.03 17.88
C VAL A 168 -1.56 12.49 18.17
N GLY A 169 -0.91 13.09 19.15
CA GLY A 169 0.16 12.47 19.92
C GLY A 169 -0.34 11.35 20.84
N ALA A 170 -1.49 10.75 20.53
CA ALA A 170 -2.07 9.67 21.29
C ALA A 170 -1.83 8.35 20.59
N THR A 171 -1.02 7.50 21.19
CA THR A 171 -0.89 6.09 20.84
C THR A 171 -2.21 5.41 21.17
N ILE A 172 -3.10 5.27 20.19
CA ILE A 172 -4.27 4.41 20.36
C ILE A 172 -3.77 2.98 20.21
N LEU A 173 -3.44 2.38 21.33
CA LEU A 173 -3.21 0.95 21.41
C LEU A 173 -4.58 0.28 21.38
N ALA A 174 -4.90 -0.43 20.33
CA ALA A 174 -5.96 -1.42 20.35
C ALA A 174 -5.32 -2.75 20.79
N PRO A 175 -5.40 -3.12 22.07
CA PRO A 175 -4.84 -4.37 22.56
C PRO A 175 -5.56 -5.52 21.85
N GLY A 176 -4.82 -6.39 21.21
CA GLY A 176 -5.36 -7.56 20.51
C GLY A 176 -5.32 -7.48 18.97
N LEU A 177 -5.00 -6.34 18.37
CA LEU A 177 -4.93 -6.20 16.90
C LEU A 177 -3.51 -5.95 16.37
N GLY A 178 -2.52 -5.77 17.23
CA GLY A 178 -1.15 -5.46 16.80
C GLY A 178 -1.03 -4.17 16.00
N ILE A 179 -1.88 -3.17 16.27
CA ILE A 179 -1.89 -1.88 15.59
C ILE A 179 -1.17 -0.86 16.43
N THR A 180 -0.14 -0.24 15.90
CA THR A 180 0.54 0.90 16.54
C THR A 180 0.44 2.12 15.63
N LEU A 181 -0.07 3.21 16.17
CA LEU A 181 -0.07 4.51 15.53
C LEU A 181 1.16 5.28 16.03
N LEU A 182 2.11 5.53 15.14
CA LEU A 182 3.13 6.54 15.36
C LEU A 182 2.67 7.84 14.69
N PRO A 183 3.13 9.03 15.14
CA PRO A 183 2.79 10.28 14.48
C PRO A 183 3.04 10.20 12.97
N GLY A 184 1.95 10.11 12.20
CA GLY A 184 1.99 10.02 10.74
C GLY A 184 2.13 8.62 10.12
N ILE A 185 2.20 7.53 10.92
CA ILE A 185 2.31 6.16 10.41
C ILE A 185 1.43 5.22 11.22
N VAL A 186 0.59 4.44 10.53
CA VAL A 186 -0.14 3.32 11.13
C VAL A 186 0.68 2.05 10.95
N ILE A 187 1.10 1.42 12.05
CA ILE A 187 1.91 0.20 12.03
C ILE A 187 1.06 -0.96 12.53
N PHE A 188 0.93 -2.00 11.71
CA PHE A 188 0.29 -3.26 12.08
C PHE A 188 1.33 -4.32 12.38
N GLY A 189 1.12 -5.08 13.44
CA GLY A 189 1.93 -6.25 13.74
C GLY A 189 3.13 -6.02 14.64
N SER A 190 3.58 -4.80 14.88
CA SER A 190 4.75 -4.52 15.72
C SER A 190 4.46 -4.14 17.16
N ALA A 191 3.18 -4.14 17.59
CA ALA A 191 2.77 -3.76 18.96
C ALA A 191 3.44 -4.63 20.03
N TYR A 192 3.75 -5.88 19.74
CA TYR A 192 4.46 -6.77 20.66
C TYR A 192 5.88 -6.28 20.99
N TYR A 193 6.61 -5.75 19.98
CA TYR A 193 7.96 -5.24 20.18
C TYR A 193 7.99 -3.92 20.96
N LEU A 194 7.05 -3.02 20.70
CA LEU A 194 6.96 -1.75 21.42
C LEU A 194 6.50 -1.92 22.86
N ALA A 195 5.52 -2.78 23.11
CA ALA A 195 5.09 -3.12 24.47
C ALA A 195 6.22 -3.76 25.29
N LYS A 196 7.09 -4.57 24.66
CA LYS A 196 8.26 -5.18 25.28
C LYS A 196 9.37 -4.16 25.59
N LEU A 197 9.53 -3.14 24.75
CA LEU A 197 10.48 -2.02 24.97
C LEU A 197 10.02 -1.10 26.11
N MET A 198 8.72 -0.83 26.21
CA MET A 198 8.16 0.02 27.28
C MET A 198 8.10 -0.68 28.65
N ARG A 199 8.10 -2.01 28.68
CA ARG A 199 8.11 -2.79 29.93
C ARG A 199 9.49 -2.98 30.55
N LYS A 200 10.55 -2.48 29.87
CA LYS A 200 11.95 -2.57 30.32
C LYS A 200 12.50 -1.25 30.90
N LYS A 201 11.62 -0.30 31.23
CA LYS A 201 12.00 0.87 32.01
C LYS A 201 11.35 0.82 33.40
#